data_75c912074ccd951d3b91492fac6157a4
#
_entry.id   75c912074ccd951d3b91492fac6157a4
#
_cell.length_a   1.000
_cell.length_b   1.000
_cell.length_c   1.000
_cell.angle_alpha   90.00
_cell.angle_beta   90.00
_cell.angle_gamma   90.00
#
_symmetry.space_group_name_H-M   'P 1'
#
loop_
_entity.id
_entity.type
_entity.pdbx_description
1 polymer ?
#
loop_
_entity_poly.entity_id
_entity_poly.type
_entity_poly.pdbx_seq_one_letter_code
_entity_poly.pdbx_strand_id
1 'polypeptide(L)'
;MAVTSIAAALGLGRLISLPFAGPLSDKLGRKPSVLIGVASYVIFFLGIAFSPNMQLAYVAAILGGIANSFLDTATYPAVTEILYKYTGIATMGIKFFISVAQLLMPFFLGMVAGSSMSYLMLPVVAGIAIAILGVLAIFAPMPKDEKAAASESFISKLKNANFSAESVALILIGFTSTATFQLWLNCAQTFGKEIAGIPSESVSVMQTYYSAGTMTALVITSLLITKFKQVRFLVIYPAISLIMLLLVYVVKSPIICYVGAFVIGYSAAGGVLQMATATVNDLFPHIKGTITSLVMIASSLCNYTILSAAAKMSATAVILMNVVITVIGVVLALFVNLRYGKLLARTEK
;
A
#
# COMPACT_ATOMS: atom_id res chain seq x y z
N MET A 1 -13.20 -0.24 -20.03
CA MET A 1 -12.34 -1.42 -20.31
C MET A 1 -10.84 -1.08 -20.39
N ALA A 2 -10.38 -0.10 -21.16
CA ALA A 2 -8.96 0.21 -21.30
C ALA A 2 -8.24 0.54 -19.97
N VAL A 3 -8.82 1.40 -19.14
CA VAL A 3 -8.20 1.84 -17.86
C VAL A 3 -8.08 0.68 -16.85
N THR A 4 -9.10 -0.17 -16.77
CA THR A 4 -9.10 -1.35 -15.89
C THR A 4 -8.06 -2.38 -16.31
N SER A 5 -7.84 -2.53 -17.64
CA SER A 5 -6.80 -3.43 -18.16
C SER A 5 -5.39 -2.93 -17.82
N ILE A 6 -5.14 -1.62 -17.91
CA ILE A 6 -3.85 -1.02 -17.52
C ILE A 6 -3.61 -1.18 -16.01
N ALA A 7 -4.64 -0.97 -15.18
CA ALA A 7 -4.54 -1.19 -13.74
C ALA A 7 -4.26 -2.67 -13.39
N ALA A 8 -4.87 -3.61 -14.13
CA ALA A 8 -4.60 -5.04 -13.98
C ALA A 8 -3.16 -5.40 -14.39
N ALA A 9 -2.63 -4.77 -15.45
CA ALA A 9 -1.24 -4.96 -15.89
C ALA A 9 -0.22 -4.50 -14.85
N LEU A 10 -0.46 -3.37 -14.18
CA LEU A 10 0.33 -2.92 -13.03
C LEU A 10 0.35 -3.99 -11.92
N GLY A 11 -0.83 -4.53 -11.57
CA GLY A 11 -0.95 -5.61 -10.59
C GLY A 11 -0.18 -6.88 -10.99
N LEU A 12 -0.27 -7.27 -12.26
CA LEU A 12 0.44 -8.42 -12.81
C LEU A 12 1.96 -8.23 -12.74
N GLY A 13 2.46 -7.08 -13.20
CA GLY A 13 3.89 -6.74 -13.13
C GLY A 13 4.42 -6.80 -11.71
N ARG A 14 3.63 -6.31 -10.74
CA ARG A 14 3.95 -6.38 -9.32
C ARG A 14 4.01 -7.81 -8.79
N LEU A 15 3.01 -8.63 -9.07
CA LEU A 15 2.97 -10.03 -8.62
C LEU A 15 4.14 -10.85 -9.17
N ILE A 16 4.48 -10.67 -10.44
CA ILE A 16 5.59 -11.40 -11.08
C ILE A 16 6.94 -10.99 -10.50
N SER A 17 7.16 -9.69 -10.25
CA SER A 17 8.48 -9.18 -9.88
C SER A 17 8.77 -9.23 -8.37
N LEU A 18 7.76 -9.18 -7.49
CA LEU A 18 7.95 -9.18 -6.04
C LEU A 18 8.82 -10.34 -5.52
N PRO A 19 8.67 -11.61 -6.00
CA PRO A 19 9.51 -12.72 -5.55
C PRO A 19 11.00 -12.53 -5.86
N PHE A 20 11.33 -11.72 -6.86
CA PHE A 20 12.71 -11.44 -7.26
C PHE A 20 13.22 -10.12 -6.68
N ALA A 21 12.38 -9.10 -6.61
CA ALA A 21 12.75 -7.76 -6.17
C ALA A 21 13.24 -7.74 -4.72
N GLY A 22 12.60 -8.48 -3.81
CA GLY A 22 13.01 -8.56 -2.40
C GLY A 22 14.39 -9.18 -2.20
N PRO A 23 14.61 -10.44 -2.64
CA PRO A 23 15.92 -11.07 -2.55
C PRO A 23 17.03 -10.28 -3.25
N LEU A 24 16.71 -9.65 -4.38
CA LEU A 24 17.67 -8.84 -5.12
C LEU A 24 18.03 -7.56 -4.35
N SER A 25 17.05 -6.92 -3.70
CA SER A 25 17.27 -5.77 -2.81
C SER A 25 18.14 -6.14 -1.61
N ASP A 26 17.94 -7.33 -1.03
CA ASP A 26 18.77 -7.82 0.07
C ASP A 26 20.19 -8.15 -0.38
N LYS A 27 20.39 -8.64 -1.62
CA LYS A 27 21.67 -9.05 -2.16
C LYS A 27 22.50 -7.89 -2.72
N LEU A 28 21.91 -7.07 -3.58
CA LEU A 28 22.60 -5.96 -4.27
C LEU A 28 22.67 -4.70 -3.43
N GLY A 29 21.84 -4.63 -2.37
CA GLY A 29 21.64 -3.44 -1.56
C GLY A 29 20.48 -2.57 -2.06
N ARG A 30 20.12 -1.59 -1.25
CA ARG A 30 18.92 -0.75 -1.46
C ARG A 30 19.07 0.15 -2.69
N LYS A 31 20.24 0.73 -2.90
CA LYS A 31 20.51 1.71 -3.97
C LYS A 31 20.30 1.15 -5.38
N PRO A 32 20.91 0.01 -5.79
CA PRO A 32 20.67 -0.59 -7.10
C PRO A 32 19.19 -0.92 -7.34
N SER A 33 18.50 -1.42 -6.32
CA SER A 33 17.07 -1.75 -6.41
C SER A 33 16.21 -0.50 -6.62
N VAL A 34 16.50 0.60 -5.92
CA VAL A 34 15.83 1.90 -6.15
C VAL A 34 16.06 2.37 -7.57
N LEU A 35 17.29 2.30 -8.09
CA LEU A 35 17.60 2.74 -9.45
C LEU A 35 16.91 1.89 -10.52
N ILE A 36 16.80 0.57 -10.32
CA ILE A 36 16.00 -0.32 -11.22
C ILE A 36 14.53 0.12 -11.19
N GLY A 37 13.98 0.35 -10.00
CA GLY A 37 12.60 0.81 -9.85
C GLY A 37 12.34 2.15 -10.53
N VAL A 38 13.22 3.13 -10.33
CA VAL A 38 13.14 4.44 -10.98
C VAL A 38 13.21 4.31 -12.51
N ALA A 39 14.19 3.57 -13.03
CA ALA A 39 14.32 3.37 -14.47
C ALA A 39 13.06 2.72 -15.07
N SER A 40 12.51 1.72 -14.40
CA SER A 40 11.26 1.06 -14.80
C SER A 40 10.07 2.03 -14.78
N TYR A 41 9.98 2.95 -13.81
CA TYR A 41 8.92 3.97 -13.77
C TYR A 41 9.07 5.01 -14.88
N VAL A 42 10.29 5.45 -15.20
CA VAL A 42 10.52 6.37 -16.32
C VAL A 42 10.04 5.72 -17.62
N ILE A 43 10.41 4.46 -17.86
CA ILE A 43 9.96 3.72 -19.05
C ILE A 43 8.43 3.54 -19.04
N PHE A 44 7.83 3.25 -17.88
CA PHE A 44 6.38 3.15 -17.75
C PHE A 44 5.67 4.46 -18.13
N PHE A 45 6.05 5.59 -17.53
CA PHE A 45 5.38 6.86 -17.77
C PHE A 45 5.55 7.35 -19.21
N LEU A 46 6.77 7.25 -19.76
CA LEU A 46 7.02 7.59 -21.16
C LEU A 46 6.35 6.59 -22.11
N GLY A 47 6.38 5.30 -21.75
CA GLY A 47 5.70 4.26 -22.51
C GLY A 47 4.19 4.46 -22.60
N ILE A 48 3.53 4.88 -21.51
CA ILE A 48 2.10 5.24 -21.55
C ILE A 48 1.86 6.50 -22.39
N ALA A 49 2.71 7.54 -22.24
CA ALA A 49 2.55 8.79 -22.97
C ALA A 49 2.67 8.62 -24.48
N PHE A 50 3.62 7.81 -24.93
CA PHE A 50 3.95 7.64 -26.36
C PHE A 50 3.44 6.33 -26.96
N SER A 51 2.57 5.60 -26.25
CA SER A 51 2.03 4.34 -26.72
C SER A 51 1.07 4.54 -27.90
N PRO A 52 1.37 3.97 -29.08
CA PRO A 52 0.49 4.08 -30.25
C PRO A 52 -0.73 3.15 -30.16
N ASN A 53 -0.71 2.16 -29.28
CA ASN A 53 -1.78 1.19 -29.13
C ASN A 53 -1.88 0.65 -27.70
N MET A 54 -3.01 -0.01 -27.40
CA MET A 54 -3.31 -0.56 -26.10
C MET A 54 -2.33 -1.65 -25.64
N GLN A 55 -1.75 -2.41 -26.58
CA GLN A 55 -0.84 -3.49 -26.26
C GLN A 55 0.48 -2.97 -25.67
N LEU A 56 1.05 -1.92 -26.28
CA LEU A 56 2.25 -1.27 -25.76
C LEU A 56 1.98 -0.55 -24.44
N ALA A 57 0.82 0.10 -24.29
CA ALA A 57 0.39 0.66 -23.02
C ALA A 57 0.31 -0.42 -21.92
N TYR A 58 -0.20 -1.59 -22.25
CA TYR A 58 -0.28 -2.74 -21.33
C TYR A 58 1.11 -3.22 -20.91
N VAL A 59 2.03 -3.37 -21.86
CA VAL A 59 3.43 -3.76 -21.56
C VAL A 59 4.13 -2.69 -20.72
N ALA A 60 3.94 -1.41 -21.02
CA ALA A 60 4.45 -0.32 -20.21
C ALA A 60 3.89 -0.38 -18.78
N ALA A 61 2.60 -0.70 -18.61
CA ALA A 61 1.98 -0.84 -17.30
C ALA A 61 2.56 -2.01 -16.48
N ILE A 62 2.96 -3.11 -17.11
CA ILE A 62 3.71 -4.20 -16.43
C ILE A 62 5.02 -3.64 -15.86
N LEU A 63 5.75 -2.81 -16.60
CA LEU A 63 6.98 -2.15 -16.09
C LEU A 63 6.69 -1.23 -14.90
N GLY A 64 5.54 -0.55 -14.89
CA GLY A 64 5.08 0.21 -13.72
C GLY A 64 4.87 -0.66 -12.48
N GLY A 65 4.34 -1.87 -12.66
CA GLY A 65 4.21 -2.88 -11.60
C GLY A 65 5.57 -3.37 -11.08
N ILE A 66 6.50 -3.64 -11.99
CA ILE A 66 7.89 -4.01 -11.66
C ILE A 66 8.57 -2.87 -10.87
N ALA A 67 8.41 -1.63 -11.31
CA ALA A 67 8.93 -0.45 -10.64
C ALA A 67 8.44 -0.36 -9.18
N ASN A 68 7.13 -0.54 -8.95
CA ASN A 68 6.53 -0.57 -7.63
C ASN A 68 7.20 -1.64 -6.73
N SER A 69 7.41 -2.85 -7.26
CA SER A 69 8.01 -3.94 -6.51
C SER A 69 9.42 -3.63 -6.06
N PHE A 70 10.26 -3.13 -6.95
CA PHE A 70 11.65 -2.78 -6.64
C PHE A 70 11.74 -1.61 -5.66
N LEU A 71 10.89 -0.59 -5.83
CA LEU A 71 10.85 0.55 -4.91
C LEU A 71 10.35 0.13 -3.53
N ASP A 72 9.24 -0.60 -3.42
CA ASP A 72 8.71 -1.03 -2.13
C ASP A 72 9.73 -1.88 -1.36
N THR A 73 10.33 -2.88 -2.03
CA THR A 73 11.29 -3.80 -1.39
C THR A 73 12.63 -3.18 -1.05
N ALA A 74 12.94 -2.00 -1.59
CA ALA A 74 14.14 -1.25 -1.28
C ALA A 74 13.87 -0.10 -0.30
N THR A 75 12.81 0.70 -0.51
CA THR A 75 12.56 1.92 0.27
C THR A 75 12.05 1.63 1.67
N TYR A 76 11.12 0.66 1.84
CA TYR A 76 10.63 0.30 3.17
C TYR A 76 11.76 -0.20 4.08
N PRO A 77 12.60 -1.16 3.69
CA PRO A 77 13.76 -1.52 4.49
C PRO A 77 14.74 -0.37 4.69
N ALA A 78 15.06 0.39 3.63
CA ALA A 78 16.04 1.49 3.73
C ALA A 78 15.64 2.51 4.79
N VAL A 79 14.38 2.97 4.82
CA VAL A 79 13.95 3.95 5.83
C VAL A 79 13.93 3.36 7.24
N THR A 80 13.63 2.06 7.40
CA THR A 80 13.68 1.40 8.72
C THR A 80 15.10 1.13 9.18
N GLU A 81 16.05 0.99 8.27
CA GLU A 81 17.49 0.86 8.57
C GLU A 81 18.08 2.22 8.96
N ILE A 82 17.68 3.31 8.29
CA ILE A 82 18.12 4.68 8.61
C ILE A 82 17.52 5.15 9.95
N LEU A 83 16.23 4.92 10.14
CA LEU A 83 15.47 5.34 11.33
C LEU A 83 15.16 4.14 12.24
N TYR A 84 16.17 3.37 12.59
CA TYR A 84 16.02 2.09 13.31
C TYR A 84 15.28 2.21 14.65
N LYS A 85 15.34 3.39 15.31
CA LYS A 85 14.61 3.65 16.55
C LYS A 85 13.12 3.93 16.35
N TYR A 86 12.70 4.29 15.12
CA TYR A 86 11.36 4.77 14.79
C TYR A 86 10.84 4.15 13.50
N THR A 87 10.93 2.81 13.39
CA THR A 87 10.60 2.07 12.16
C THR A 87 9.17 2.32 11.66
N GLY A 88 8.21 2.43 12.58
CA GLY A 88 6.83 2.76 12.23
C GLY A 88 6.68 4.18 11.65
N ILE A 89 7.36 5.19 12.23
CA ILE A 89 7.35 6.57 11.69
C ILE A 89 8.00 6.59 10.31
N ALA A 90 9.12 5.88 10.15
CA ALA A 90 9.85 5.80 8.89
C ALA A 90 8.97 5.28 7.75
N THR A 91 8.26 4.16 7.97
CA THR A 91 7.36 3.58 6.97
C THR A 91 6.11 4.43 6.72
N MET A 92 5.59 5.10 7.76
CA MET A 92 4.50 6.07 7.60
C MET A 92 4.89 7.29 6.78
N GLY A 93 6.14 7.74 6.87
CA GLY A 93 6.68 8.81 6.04
C GLY A 93 6.55 8.50 4.54
N ILE A 94 6.84 7.27 4.11
CA ILE A 94 6.64 6.83 2.73
C ILE A 94 5.16 7.01 2.33
N LYS A 95 4.25 6.51 3.16
CA LYS A 95 2.81 6.60 2.87
C LYS A 95 2.33 8.05 2.86
N PHE A 96 2.88 8.90 3.72
CA PHE A 96 2.55 10.34 3.75
C PHE A 96 2.86 11.00 2.40
N PHE A 97 4.07 10.81 1.86
CA PHE A 97 4.44 11.38 0.56
C PHE A 97 3.60 10.80 -0.59
N ILE A 98 3.27 9.51 -0.55
CA ILE A 98 2.33 8.90 -1.51
C ILE A 98 0.96 9.58 -1.41
N SER A 99 0.45 9.83 -0.20
CA SER A 99 -0.85 10.47 0.01
C SER A 99 -0.86 11.94 -0.41
N VAL A 100 0.24 12.67 -0.22
CA VAL A 100 0.41 14.04 -0.74
C VAL A 100 0.32 14.03 -2.27
N ALA A 101 1.01 13.13 -2.95
CA ALA A 101 0.95 13.01 -4.40
C ALA A 101 -0.47 12.68 -4.88
N GLN A 102 -1.17 11.77 -4.19
CA GLN A 102 -2.57 11.42 -4.49
C GLN A 102 -3.52 12.61 -4.29
N LEU A 103 -3.29 13.44 -3.28
CA LEU A 103 -4.09 14.64 -3.02
C LEU A 103 -3.87 15.72 -4.11
N LEU A 104 -2.65 15.86 -4.59
CA LEU A 104 -2.31 16.84 -5.63
C LEU A 104 -2.78 16.42 -7.03
N MET A 105 -2.97 15.13 -7.29
CA MET A 105 -3.31 14.61 -8.62
C MET A 105 -4.59 15.21 -9.22
N PRO A 106 -5.73 15.33 -8.49
CA PRO A 106 -6.94 15.98 -9.02
C PRO A 106 -6.70 17.45 -9.41
N PHE A 107 -5.84 18.16 -8.67
CA PHE A 107 -5.47 19.54 -8.99
C PHE A 107 -4.72 19.64 -10.31
N PHE A 108 -3.74 18.77 -10.54
CA PHE A 108 -3.02 18.72 -11.82
C PHE A 108 -3.93 18.30 -12.98
N LEU A 109 -4.83 17.35 -12.76
CA LEU A 109 -5.86 16.97 -13.74
C LEU A 109 -6.77 18.15 -14.09
N GLY A 110 -7.22 18.91 -13.09
CA GLY A 110 -8.04 20.11 -13.28
C GLY A 110 -7.33 21.22 -14.07
N MET A 111 -6.06 21.45 -13.79
CA MET A 111 -5.24 22.41 -14.55
C MET A 111 -5.13 22.04 -16.04
N VAL A 112 -4.90 20.76 -16.35
CA VAL A 112 -4.82 20.29 -17.72
C VAL A 112 -6.19 20.34 -18.40
N ALA A 113 -7.26 19.95 -17.70
CA ALA A 113 -8.63 19.99 -18.23
C ALA A 113 -9.09 21.44 -18.56
N GLY A 114 -8.66 22.43 -17.77
CA GLY A 114 -8.96 23.85 -17.99
C GLY A 114 -8.05 24.56 -18.98
N SER A 115 -7.08 23.87 -19.56
CA SER A 115 -6.10 24.38 -20.50
C SER A 115 -6.19 23.70 -21.86
N SER A 116 -5.51 24.24 -22.90
CA SER A 116 -5.34 23.57 -24.19
C SER A 116 -4.28 22.46 -24.18
N MET A 117 -3.75 22.10 -23.01
CA MET A 117 -2.69 21.11 -22.88
C MET A 117 -3.22 19.69 -23.06
N SER A 118 -2.42 18.84 -23.69
CA SER A 118 -2.74 17.42 -23.83
C SER A 118 -2.60 16.69 -22.48
N TYR A 119 -3.54 15.79 -22.16
CA TYR A 119 -3.42 14.90 -21.00
C TYR A 119 -2.16 14.03 -21.02
N LEU A 120 -1.55 13.82 -22.17
CA LEU A 120 -0.28 13.12 -22.31
C LEU A 120 0.89 13.84 -21.61
N MET A 121 0.76 15.14 -21.34
CA MET A 121 1.79 15.86 -20.60
C MET A 121 1.92 15.37 -19.14
N LEU A 122 0.85 14.90 -18.52
CA LEU A 122 0.89 14.42 -17.13
C LEU A 122 1.88 13.26 -16.93
N PRO A 123 1.78 12.14 -17.70
CA PRO A 123 2.76 11.06 -17.56
C PRO A 123 4.17 11.50 -18.01
N VAL A 124 4.32 12.39 -18.99
CA VAL A 124 5.66 12.91 -19.39
C VAL A 124 6.29 13.69 -18.24
N VAL A 125 5.56 14.62 -17.62
CA VAL A 125 6.07 15.40 -16.48
C VAL A 125 6.39 14.48 -15.29
N ALA A 126 5.54 13.49 -15.00
CA ALA A 126 5.80 12.49 -13.97
C ALA A 126 7.08 11.69 -14.27
N GLY A 127 7.27 11.25 -15.52
CA GLY A 127 8.48 10.53 -15.96
C GLY A 127 9.75 11.38 -15.79
N ILE A 128 9.72 12.65 -16.17
CA ILE A 128 10.84 13.58 -15.98
C ILE A 128 11.13 13.80 -14.49
N ALA A 129 10.10 14.05 -13.68
CA ALA A 129 10.28 14.25 -12.25
C ALA A 129 10.92 13.02 -11.58
N ILE A 130 10.48 11.81 -11.94
CA ILE A 130 11.06 10.56 -11.43
C ILE A 130 12.50 10.36 -11.94
N ALA A 131 12.80 10.73 -13.18
CA ALA A 131 14.18 10.70 -13.71
C ALA A 131 15.11 11.62 -12.90
N ILE A 132 14.67 12.84 -12.57
CA ILE A 132 15.41 13.77 -11.73
C ILE A 132 15.64 13.17 -10.33
N LEU A 133 14.60 12.60 -9.71
CA LEU A 133 14.73 11.90 -8.42
C LEU A 133 15.69 10.72 -8.50
N GLY A 134 15.71 10.00 -9.64
CA GLY A 134 16.67 8.93 -9.90
C GLY A 134 18.11 9.42 -9.92
N VAL A 135 18.38 10.55 -10.58
CA VAL A 135 19.69 11.19 -10.58
C VAL A 135 20.11 11.57 -9.14
N LEU A 136 19.19 12.17 -8.38
CA LEU A 136 19.45 12.49 -6.96
C LEU A 136 19.73 11.23 -6.12
N ALA A 137 19.04 10.13 -6.39
CA ALA A 137 19.23 8.85 -5.70
C ALA A 137 20.63 8.25 -5.96
N ILE A 138 21.27 8.56 -7.11
CA ILE A 138 22.66 8.13 -7.39
C ILE A 138 23.62 8.72 -6.36
N PHE A 139 23.41 9.96 -5.96
CA PHE A 139 24.28 10.66 -5.00
C PHE A 139 23.87 10.43 -3.53
N ALA A 140 22.64 10.00 -3.28
CA ALA A 140 22.16 9.77 -1.93
C ALA A 140 22.89 8.61 -1.24
N PRO A 141 23.37 8.77 0.01
CA PRO A 141 23.88 7.66 0.80
C PRO A 141 22.71 6.75 1.19
N MET A 142 22.78 5.49 0.79
CA MET A 142 21.81 4.47 1.18
C MET A 142 22.49 3.36 1.98
N PRO A 143 21.78 2.75 2.94
CA PRO A 143 22.31 1.66 3.72
C PRO A 143 22.77 0.50 2.82
N LYS A 144 23.92 -0.06 3.15
CA LYS A 144 24.42 -1.32 2.60
C LYS A 144 24.35 -2.35 3.71
N ASP A 145 23.64 -3.42 3.48
CA ASP A 145 23.66 -4.56 4.39
C ASP A 145 24.98 -5.32 4.14
N GLU A 146 26.00 -5.12 5.00
CA GLU A 146 27.30 -5.79 4.89
C GLU A 146 27.21 -7.30 5.11
N LYS A 147 26.12 -7.78 5.69
CA LYS A 147 25.81 -9.19 5.94
C LYS A 147 24.81 -9.78 4.96
N ALA A 148 24.62 -9.18 3.80
CA ALA A 148 23.72 -9.72 2.79
C ALA A 148 24.10 -11.18 2.49
N ALA A 149 23.26 -12.09 2.95
CA ALA A 149 23.44 -13.52 2.76
C ALA A 149 23.63 -13.83 1.27
N ALA A 150 24.69 -14.58 0.97
CA ALA A 150 25.03 -14.96 -0.38
C ALA A 150 23.80 -15.47 -1.13
N SER A 151 23.63 -14.99 -2.35
CA SER A 151 22.88 -15.52 -3.52
C SER A 151 21.76 -16.59 -3.29
N GLU A 152 21.06 -16.56 -2.16
CA GLU A 152 19.94 -17.47 -1.94
C GLU A 152 18.68 -17.00 -2.68
N SER A 153 17.94 -17.96 -3.28
CA SER A 153 16.67 -17.68 -3.93
C SER A 153 15.60 -17.25 -2.91
N PHE A 154 14.54 -16.58 -3.37
CA PHE A 154 13.39 -16.19 -2.54
C PHE A 154 12.83 -17.38 -1.73
N ILE A 155 12.68 -18.55 -2.39
CA ILE A 155 12.17 -19.77 -1.76
C ILE A 155 13.14 -20.31 -0.70
N SER A 156 14.46 -20.28 -0.96
CA SER A 156 15.47 -20.69 0.00
C SER A 156 15.48 -19.81 1.25
N LYS A 157 15.44 -18.50 1.07
CA LYS A 157 15.35 -17.53 2.18
C LYS A 157 14.09 -17.74 3.03
N LEU A 158 12.95 -18.00 2.39
CA LEU A 158 11.71 -18.30 3.11
C LEU A 158 11.74 -19.65 3.83
N LYS A 159 12.33 -20.69 3.21
CA LYS A 159 12.44 -22.01 3.82
C LYS A 159 13.35 -22.00 5.06
N ASN A 160 14.41 -21.18 5.03
CA ASN A 160 15.36 -21.03 6.14
C ASN A 160 14.87 -20.02 7.21
N ALA A 161 13.84 -19.23 6.91
CA ALA A 161 13.26 -18.31 7.88
C ALA A 161 12.34 -19.04 8.85
N ASN A 162 12.58 -18.87 10.14
CA ASN A 162 11.73 -19.44 11.20
C ASN A 162 10.44 -18.61 11.34
N PHE A 163 9.44 -18.93 10.51
CA PHE A 163 8.14 -18.29 10.62
C PHE A 163 7.39 -18.73 11.86
N SER A 164 7.10 -17.79 12.74
CA SER A 164 6.14 -17.99 13.83
C SER A 164 4.70 -17.79 13.34
N ALA A 165 3.71 -18.29 14.08
CA ALA A 165 2.30 -18.04 13.77
C ALA A 165 1.99 -16.53 13.76
N GLU A 166 2.67 -15.76 14.59
CA GLU A 166 2.52 -14.31 14.71
C GLU A 166 3.09 -13.58 13.47
N SER A 167 4.22 -14.04 12.92
CA SER A 167 4.77 -13.44 11.68
C SER A 167 3.87 -13.73 10.48
N VAL A 168 3.30 -14.94 10.39
CA VAL A 168 2.30 -15.27 9.37
C VAL A 168 1.05 -14.40 9.53
N ALA A 169 0.57 -14.21 10.76
CA ALA A 169 -0.57 -13.33 11.04
C ALA A 169 -0.30 -11.88 10.61
N LEU A 170 0.91 -11.33 10.83
CA LEU A 170 1.31 -10.00 10.37
C LEU A 170 1.27 -9.87 8.85
N ILE A 171 1.73 -10.89 8.12
CA ILE A 171 1.64 -10.93 6.66
C ILE A 171 0.18 -10.95 6.20
N LEU A 172 -0.68 -11.74 6.84
CA LEU A 172 -2.11 -11.80 6.55
C LEU A 172 -2.84 -10.49 6.92
N ILE A 173 -2.37 -9.74 7.92
CA ILE A 173 -2.85 -8.38 8.19
C ILE A 173 -2.55 -7.47 7.00
N GLY A 174 -1.44 -7.66 6.31
CA GLY A 174 -1.16 -6.97 5.03
C GLY A 174 -2.24 -7.21 3.98
N PHE A 175 -2.76 -8.45 3.87
CA PHE A 175 -3.89 -8.79 3.00
C PHE A 175 -5.19 -8.13 3.47
N THR A 176 -5.59 -8.33 4.73
CA THR A 176 -6.88 -7.86 5.25
C THR A 176 -6.96 -6.33 5.32
N SER A 177 -5.88 -5.65 5.73
CA SER A 177 -5.85 -4.19 5.75
C SER A 177 -5.95 -3.60 4.35
N THR A 178 -5.26 -4.21 3.37
CA THR A 178 -5.37 -3.81 1.96
C THR A 178 -6.79 -4.00 1.46
N ALA A 179 -7.43 -5.13 1.76
CA ALA A 179 -8.81 -5.38 1.36
C ALA A 179 -9.76 -4.31 1.91
N THR A 180 -9.63 -3.98 3.20
CA THR A 180 -10.52 -3.03 3.86
C THR A 180 -10.47 -1.65 3.19
N PHE A 181 -9.29 -1.10 2.97
CA PHE A 181 -9.22 0.23 2.36
C PHE A 181 -9.46 0.22 0.84
N GLN A 182 -9.09 -0.83 0.12
CA GLN A 182 -9.29 -0.92 -1.32
C GLN A 182 -10.77 -1.16 -1.68
N LEU A 183 -11.49 -1.98 -0.94
CA LEU A 183 -12.93 -2.14 -1.13
C LEU A 183 -13.67 -0.83 -0.89
N TRP A 184 -13.29 -0.10 0.16
CA TRP A 184 -13.86 1.22 0.40
C TRP A 184 -13.54 2.18 -0.75
N LEU A 185 -12.28 2.33 -1.08
CA LEU A 185 -11.79 3.26 -2.09
C LEU A 185 -12.47 3.06 -3.46
N ASN A 186 -12.68 1.80 -3.87
CA ASN A 186 -13.19 1.47 -5.20
C ASN A 186 -14.72 1.28 -5.25
N CYS A 187 -15.37 0.93 -4.14
CA CYS A 187 -16.77 0.51 -4.16
C CYS A 187 -17.70 1.37 -3.30
N ALA A 188 -17.19 2.15 -2.34
CA ALA A 188 -18.03 2.91 -1.42
C ALA A 188 -18.86 4.00 -2.12
N GLN A 189 -18.36 4.60 -3.18
CA GLN A 189 -19.13 5.60 -3.94
C GLN A 189 -20.35 4.97 -4.62
N THR A 190 -20.22 3.75 -5.14
CA THR A 190 -21.36 3.01 -5.69
C THR A 190 -22.41 2.74 -4.62
N PHE A 191 -21.98 2.31 -3.42
CA PHE A 191 -22.89 2.15 -2.28
C PHE A 191 -23.53 3.47 -1.86
N GLY A 192 -22.76 4.55 -1.79
CA GLY A 192 -23.25 5.88 -1.46
C GLY A 192 -24.34 6.35 -2.42
N LYS A 193 -24.14 6.14 -3.72
CA LYS A 193 -25.08 6.52 -4.77
C LYS A 193 -26.31 5.63 -4.79
N GLU A 194 -26.15 4.30 -4.84
CA GLU A 194 -27.24 3.36 -5.10
C GLU A 194 -28.06 3.03 -3.85
N ILE A 195 -27.44 3.05 -2.66
CA ILE A 195 -28.06 2.57 -1.43
C ILE A 195 -28.30 3.72 -0.44
N ALA A 196 -27.33 4.63 -0.26
CA ALA A 196 -27.46 5.73 0.69
C ALA A 196 -28.11 6.99 0.08
N GLY A 197 -28.38 7.03 -1.22
CA GLY A 197 -29.09 8.12 -1.88
C GLY A 197 -28.23 9.39 -2.06
N ILE A 198 -26.91 9.28 -2.12
CA ILE A 198 -26.03 10.42 -2.39
C ILE A 198 -26.16 10.82 -3.87
N PRO A 199 -26.43 12.11 -4.19
CA PRO A 199 -26.48 12.58 -5.57
C PRO A 199 -25.17 12.31 -6.33
N SER A 200 -25.26 11.99 -7.61
CA SER A 200 -24.10 11.66 -8.46
C SER A 200 -23.06 12.78 -8.51
N GLU A 201 -23.48 14.03 -8.36
CA GLU A 201 -22.62 15.22 -8.37
C GLU A 201 -21.75 15.34 -7.10
N SER A 202 -22.27 14.86 -5.97
CA SER A 202 -21.62 14.98 -4.66
C SER A 202 -21.00 13.69 -4.13
N VAL A 203 -21.22 12.54 -4.78
CA VAL A 203 -20.66 11.27 -4.32
C VAL A 203 -19.13 11.23 -4.34
N SER A 204 -18.50 11.97 -5.24
CA SER A 204 -17.02 12.10 -5.32
C SER A 204 -16.42 12.76 -4.08
N VAL A 205 -17.21 13.55 -3.33
CA VAL A 205 -16.77 14.19 -2.07
C VAL A 205 -16.40 13.14 -1.02
N MET A 206 -16.96 11.92 -1.08
CA MET A 206 -16.52 10.80 -0.23
C MET A 206 -15.03 10.53 -0.37
N GLN A 207 -14.46 10.66 -1.57
CA GLN A 207 -13.04 10.48 -1.80
C GLN A 207 -12.19 11.56 -1.11
N THR A 208 -12.67 12.81 -1.08
CA THR A 208 -12.02 13.91 -0.38
C THR A 208 -11.97 13.66 1.12
N TYR A 209 -13.10 13.25 1.73
CA TYR A 209 -13.15 12.90 3.15
C TYR A 209 -12.24 11.72 3.47
N TYR A 210 -12.21 10.69 2.62
CA TYR A 210 -11.31 9.56 2.80
C TYR A 210 -9.83 10.00 2.76
N SER A 211 -9.43 10.81 1.81
CA SER A 211 -8.06 11.33 1.70
C SER A 211 -7.69 12.21 2.90
N ALA A 212 -8.61 13.08 3.34
CA ALA A 212 -8.43 13.89 4.54
C ALA A 212 -8.24 13.03 5.79
N GLY A 213 -9.05 11.97 5.95
CA GLY A 213 -8.91 10.99 7.01
C GLY A 213 -7.55 10.31 7.00
N THR A 214 -7.09 9.86 5.82
CA THR A 214 -5.78 9.20 5.66
C THR A 214 -4.62 10.15 6.05
N MET A 215 -4.64 11.40 5.56
CA MET A 215 -3.61 12.39 5.89
C MET A 215 -3.58 12.70 7.39
N THR A 216 -4.75 12.92 7.99
CA THR A 216 -4.90 13.16 9.43
C THR A 216 -4.35 11.99 10.25
N ALA A 217 -4.66 10.76 9.84
CA ALA A 217 -4.15 9.56 10.51
C ALA A 217 -2.63 9.48 10.47
N LEU A 218 -2.02 9.73 9.32
CA LEU A 218 -0.56 9.64 9.16
C LEU A 218 0.16 10.60 10.09
N VAL A 219 -0.36 11.84 10.23
CA VAL A 219 0.21 12.83 11.15
C VAL A 219 -0.01 12.43 12.62
N ILE A 220 -1.25 12.13 13.00
CA ILE A 220 -1.59 11.80 14.38
C ILE A 220 -0.90 10.50 14.81
N THR A 221 -0.94 9.46 13.96
CA THR A 221 -0.34 8.17 14.29
C THR A 221 1.17 8.26 14.43
N SER A 222 1.85 9.03 13.57
CA SER A 222 3.31 9.22 13.69
C SER A 222 3.71 9.86 15.03
N LEU A 223 2.87 10.74 15.59
CA LEU A 223 3.06 11.30 16.93
C LEU A 223 2.74 10.28 18.04
N LEU A 224 1.69 9.49 17.86
CA LEU A 224 1.24 8.52 18.88
C LEU A 224 2.19 7.32 19.01
N ILE A 225 2.78 6.82 17.94
CA ILE A 225 3.70 5.66 17.99
C ILE A 225 5.06 6.00 18.66
N THR A 226 5.35 7.28 18.91
CA THR A 226 6.48 7.66 19.78
C THR A 226 6.22 7.31 21.25
N LYS A 227 4.96 7.28 21.67
CA LYS A 227 4.53 7.05 23.04
C LYS A 227 3.94 5.65 23.26
N PHE A 228 3.36 5.06 22.22
CA PHE A 228 2.67 3.77 22.30
C PHE A 228 3.28 2.76 21.34
N LYS A 229 3.27 1.47 21.74
CA LYS A 229 3.75 0.39 20.85
C LYS A 229 2.91 0.30 19.58
N GLN A 230 3.55 0.31 18.43
CA GLN A 230 2.87 0.27 17.11
C GLN A 230 1.91 -0.92 16.94
N VAL A 231 2.21 -2.06 17.59
CA VAL A 231 1.37 -3.27 17.53
C VAL A 231 -0.05 -3.04 18.10
N ARG A 232 -0.24 -2.07 19.01
CA ARG A 232 -1.57 -1.72 19.54
C ARG A 232 -2.45 -1.08 18.47
N PHE A 233 -1.87 -0.27 17.59
CA PHE A 233 -2.62 0.39 16.50
C PHE A 233 -3.08 -0.61 15.45
N LEU A 234 -2.37 -1.75 15.30
CA LEU A 234 -2.81 -2.86 14.43
C LEU A 234 -4.16 -3.44 14.88
N VAL A 235 -4.52 -3.31 16.18
CA VAL A 235 -5.83 -3.71 16.71
C VAL A 235 -6.83 -2.57 16.69
N ILE A 236 -6.43 -1.39 17.20
CA ILE A 236 -7.34 -0.24 17.41
C ILE A 236 -7.90 0.24 16.05
N TYR A 237 -7.06 0.36 15.04
CA TYR A 237 -7.47 0.92 13.75
C TYR A 237 -8.43 0.02 12.98
N PRO A 238 -8.17 -1.28 12.78
CA PRO A 238 -9.16 -2.17 12.17
C PRO A 238 -10.46 -2.29 12.98
N ALA A 239 -10.39 -2.20 14.32
CA ALA A 239 -11.58 -2.19 15.16
C ALA A 239 -12.46 -0.94 14.93
N ILE A 240 -11.84 0.25 14.80
CA ILE A 240 -12.55 1.49 14.43
C ILE A 240 -13.17 1.35 13.03
N SER A 241 -12.41 0.81 12.07
CA SER A 241 -12.91 0.56 10.72
C SER A 241 -14.09 -0.40 10.72
N LEU A 242 -14.04 -1.46 11.52
CA LEU A 242 -15.11 -2.45 11.66
C LEU A 242 -16.41 -1.81 12.17
N ILE A 243 -16.31 -1.03 13.26
CA ILE A 243 -17.48 -0.34 13.84
C ILE A 243 -18.10 0.60 12.79
N MET A 244 -17.24 1.34 12.06
CA MET A 244 -17.75 2.30 11.06
C MET A 244 -18.35 1.60 9.85
N LEU A 245 -17.77 0.48 9.38
CA LEU A 245 -18.34 -0.33 8.29
C LEU A 245 -19.71 -0.90 8.69
N LEU A 246 -19.87 -1.37 9.93
CA LEU A 246 -21.14 -1.82 10.45
C LEU A 246 -22.18 -0.70 10.51
N LEU A 247 -21.79 0.50 10.95
CA LEU A 247 -22.68 1.67 10.96
C LEU A 247 -23.12 2.04 9.53
N VAL A 248 -22.21 2.07 8.56
CA VAL A 248 -22.53 2.33 7.15
C VAL A 248 -23.50 1.27 6.61
N TYR A 249 -23.24 -0.01 6.91
CA TYR A 249 -24.07 -1.13 6.45
C TYR A 249 -25.49 -1.07 7.01
N VAL A 250 -25.66 -0.70 8.28
CA VAL A 250 -26.97 -0.68 8.97
C VAL A 250 -27.74 0.60 8.67
N VAL A 251 -27.11 1.77 8.81
CA VAL A 251 -27.82 3.06 8.77
C VAL A 251 -28.09 3.53 7.33
N LYS A 252 -27.23 3.24 6.38
CA LYS A 252 -27.41 3.53 4.93
C LYS A 252 -27.78 4.98 4.62
N SER A 253 -27.22 5.95 5.33
CA SER A 253 -27.51 7.37 5.14
C SER A 253 -26.34 8.12 4.52
N PRO A 254 -26.58 9.22 3.75
CA PRO A 254 -25.53 10.04 3.16
C PRO A 254 -24.52 10.55 4.20
N ILE A 255 -24.99 11.05 5.32
CA ILE A 255 -24.15 11.60 6.39
C ILE A 255 -23.21 10.52 6.93
N ILE A 256 -23.72 9.31 7.21
CA ILE A 256 -22.91 8.20 7.71
C ILE A 256 -21.90 7.73 6.65
N CYS A 257 -22.21 7.83 5.35
CA CYS A 257 -21.24 7.54 4.29
C CYS A 257 -20.11 8.56 4.24
N TYR A 258 -20.37 9.85 4.43
CA TYR A 258 -19.31 10.88 4.49
C TYR A 258 -18.45 10.74 5.74
N VAL A 259 -19.06 10.56 6.91
CA VAL A 259 -18.35 10.29 8.17
C VAL A 259 -17.55 9.00 8.03
N GLY A 260 -18.16 7.95 7.44
CA GLY A 260 -17.52 6.67 7.16
C GLY A 260 -16.30 6.81 6.26
N ALA A 261 -16.39 7.66 5.23
CA ALA A 261 -15.26 7.92 4.35
C ALA A 261 -14.06 8.48 5.12
N PHE A 262 -14.28 9.49 5.98
CA PHE A 262 -13.21 10.05 6.81
C PHE A 262 -12.67 9.02 7.81
N VAL A 263 -13.54 8.34 8.56
CA VAL A 263 -13.14 7.39 9.61
C VAL A 263 -12.41 6.18 9.04
N ILE A 264 -12.87 5.63 7.90
CA ILE A 264 -12.23 4.49 7.24
C ILE A 264 -10.93 4.94 6.56
N GLY A 265 -10.88 6.13 5.97
CA GLY A 265 -9.64 6.74 5.51
C GLY A 265 -8.61 6.85 6.63
N TYR A 266 -9.05 7.33 7.81
CA TYR A 266 -8.22 7.43 9.00
C TYR A 266 -7.74 6.05 9.50
N SER A 267 -8.64 5.09 9.67
CA SER A 267 -8.36 3.87 10.40
C SER A 267 -7.93 2.69 9.52
N ALA A 268 -8.37 2.60 8.26
CA ALA A 268 -7.95 1.53 7.37
C ALA A 268 -6.73 1.90 6.52
N ALA A 269 -6.73 3.11 5.95
CA ALA A 269 -5.64 3.57 5.06
C ALA A 269 -4.53 4.32 5.79
N GLY A 270 -4.78 4.77 7.01
CA GLY A 270 -3.88 5.61 7.81
C GLY A 270 -2.65 4.91 8.39
N GLY A 271 -2.13 3.87 7.74
CA GLY A 271 -0.82 3.29 8.04
C GLY A 271 -0.84 1.87 8.61
N VAL A 272 -1.98 1.16 8.64
CA VAL A 272 -2.04 -0.22 9.16
C VAL A 272 -1.10 -1.16 8.40
N LEU A 273 -1.12 -1.12 7.07
CA LEU A 273 -0.22 -1.90 6.22
C LEU A 273 1.26 -1.57 6.51
N GLN A 274 1.58 -0.29 6.67
CA GLN A 274 2.94 0.18 6.94
C GLN A 274 3.42 -0.29 8.31
N MET A 275 2.58 -0.20 9.33
CA MET A 275 2.89 -0.69 10.67
C MET A 275 3.04 -2.21 10.71
N ALA A 276 2.19 -2.96 9.99
CA ALA A 276 2.32 -4.40 9.88
C ALA A 276 3.63 -4.79 9.19
N THR A 277 3.98 -4.10 8.09
CA THR A 277 5.24 -4.30 7.36
C THR A 277 6.45 -3.98 8.25
N ALA A 278 6.43 -2.86 8.95
CA ALA A 278 7.51 -2.50 9.87
C ALA A 278 7.65 -3.56 10.99
N THR A 279 6.53 -3.93 11.62
CA THR A 279 6.52 -4.91 12.71
C THR A 279 7.05 -6.29 12.28
N VAL A 280 6.68 -6.77 11.10
CA VAL A 280 7.21 -8.05 10.61
C VAL A 280 8.66 -7.96 10.17
N ASN A 281 9.10 -6.83 9.63
CA ASN A 281 10.52 -6.60 9.28
C ASN A 281 11.44 -6.58 10.51
N ASP A 282 10.95 -6.08 11.65
CA ASP A 282 11.69 -6.10 12.91
C ASP A 282 11.95 -7.54 13.40
N LEU A 283 11.09 -8.51 13.03
CA LEU A 283 11.29 -9.94 13.34
C LEU A 283 12.31 -10.65 12.43
N PHE A 284 12.64 -10.06 11.28
CA PHE A 284 13.53 -10.65 10.27
C PHE A 284 14.59 -9.65 9.79
N PRO A 285 15.52 -9.22 10.65
CA PRO A 285 16.42 -8.10 10.37
C PRO A 285 17.34 -8.34 9.16
N HIS A 286 17.68 -9.61 8.84
CA HIS A 286 18.60 -9.97 7.77
C HIS A 286 17.95 -10.17 6.40
N ILE A 287 16.61 -10.27 6.33
CA ILE A 287 15.87 -10.53 5.08
C ILE A 287 14.67 -9.59 4.93
N LYS A 288 14.80 -8.34 5.38
CA LYS A 288 13.71 -7.33 5.39
C LYS A 288 13.10 -7.12 4.00
N GLY A 289 13.92 -7.06 2.94
CA GLY A 289 13.44 -6.91 1.57
C GLY A 289 12.58 -8.10 1.13
N THR A 290 13.02 -9.33 1.44
CA THR A 290 12.27 -10.56 1.16
C THR A 290 10.95 -10.61 1.93
N ILE A 291 10.95 -10.24 3.20
CA ILE A 291 9.74 -10.18 4.03
C ILE A 291 8.79 -9.07 3.56
N THR A 292 9.31 -7.90 3.22
CA THR A 292 8.50 -6.83 2.60
C THR A 292 7.86 -7.32 1.31
N SER A 293 8.60 -8.04 0.44
CA SER A 293 8.02 -8.67 -0.75
C SER A 293 6.83 -9.58 -0.40
N LEU A 294 6.96 -10.40 0.64
CA LEU A 294 5.91 -11.33 1.02
C LEU A 294 4.63 -10.60 1.48
N VAL A 295 4.76 -9.52 2.27
CA VAL A 295 3.63 -8.66 2.65
C VAL A 295 3.01 -7.99 1.43
N MET A 296 3.84 -7.51 0.50
CA MET A 296 3.38 -6.85 -0.72
C MET A 296 2.74 -7.83 -1.72
N ILE A 297 3.19 -9.09 -1.75
CA ILE A 297 2.51 -10.17 -2.49
C ILE A 297 1.12 -10.41 -1.92
N ALA A 298 0.98 -10.51 -0.60
CA ALA A 298 -0.30 -10.68 0.07
C ALA A 298 -1.25 -9.50 -0.25
N SER A 299 -0.74 -8.25 -0.17
CA SER A 299 -1.47 -7.04 -0.55
C SER A 299 -1.88 -7.04 -2.02
N SER A 300 -1.00 -7.42 -2.94
CA SER A 300 -1.27 -7.44 -4.38
C SER A 300 -2.25 -8.55 -4.76
N LEU A 301 -2.14 -9.72 -4.11
CA LEU A 301 -3.08 -10.82 -4.29
C LEU A 301 -4.48 -10.42 -3.82
N CYS A 302 -4.58 -9.68 -2.74
CA CYS A 302 -5.85 -9.10 -2.27
C CYS A 302 -6.48 -8.21 -3.36
N ASN A 303 -5.72 -7.28 -3.92
CA ASN A 303 -6.22 -6.39 -4.97
C ASN A 303 -6.79 -7.19 -6.15
N TYR A 304 -6.08 -8.23 -6.59
CA TYR A 304 -6.53 -9.06 -7.70
C TYR A 304 -7.77 -9.88 -7.36
N THR A 305 -7.78 -10.60 -6.24
CA THR A 305 -8.85 -11.55 -5.88
C THR A 305 -10.09 -10.84 -5.36
N ILE A 306 -9.93 -9.95 -4.40
CA ILE A 306 -11.04 -9.31 -3.68
C ILE A 306 -11.75 -8.27 -4.55
N LEU A 307 -11.03 -7.44 -5.30
CA LEU A 307 -11.66 -6.48 -6.20
C LEU A 307 -12.33 -7.16 -7.40
N SER A 308 -11.76 -8.27 -7.90
CA SER A 308 -12.42 -9.07 -8.95
C SER A 308 -13.70 -9.73 -8.47
N ALA A 309 -13.74 -10.18 -7.21
CA ALA A 309 -14.95 -10.68 -6.58
C ALA A 309 -16.00 -9.55 -6.38
N ALA A 310 -15.57 -8.41 -5.84
CA ALA A 310 -16.41 -7.24 -5.59
C ALA A 310 -17.09 -6.73 -6.86
N ALA A 311 -16.41 -6.77 -8.01
CA ALA A 311 -16.95 -6.34 -9.30
C ALA A 311 -18.20 -7.14 -9.77
N LYS A 312 -18.41 -8.33 -9.19
CA LYS A 312 -19.56 -9.22 -9.49
C LYS A 312 -20.65 -9.20 -8.42
N MET A 313 -20.48 -8.38 -7.38
CA MET A 313 -21.37 -8.33 -6.22
C MET A 313 -22.18 -7.04 -6.20
N SER A 314 -23.33 -7.05 -5.52
CA SER A 314 -24.09 -5.83 -5.23
C SER A 314 -23.33 -4.92 -4.26
N ALA A 315 -23.57 -3.62 -4.31
CA ALA A 315 -22.91 -2.64 -3.45
C ALA A 315 -23.04 -2.99 -1.96
N THR A 316 -24.23 -3.45 -1.53
CA THR A 316 -24.46 -3.90 -0.14
C THR A 316 -23.65 -5.15 0.22
N ALA A 317 -23.54 -6.12 -0.70
CA ALA A 317 -22.76 -7.33 -0.48
C ALA A 317 -21.25 -7.04 -0.38
N VAL A 318 -20.76 -6.03 -1.13
CA VAL A 318 -19.35 -5.58 -1.04
C VAL A 318 -19.05 -4.97 0.33
N ILE A 319 -19.93 -4.14 0.88
CA ILE A 319 -19.74 -3.61 2.24
C ILE A 319 -19.76 -4.74 3.27
N LEU A 320 -20.65 -5.72 3.14
CA LEU A 320 -20.70 -6.88 4.03
C LEU A 320 -19.42 -7.72 3.93
N MET A 321 -18.92 -7.97 2.72
CA MET A 321 -17.63 -8.64 2.50
C MET A 321 -16.48 -7.87 3.17
N ASN A 322 -16.48 -6.54 3.09
CA ASN A 322 -15.50 -5.70 3.76
C ASN A 322 -15.57 -5.85 5.29
N VAL A 323 -16.78 -5.89 5.86
CA VAL A 323 -17.00 -6.17 7.30
C VAL A 323 -16.36 -7.51 7.69
N VAL A 324 -16.66 -8.59 6.95
CA VAL A 324 -16.13 -9.93 7.24
C VAL A 324 -14.61 -9.97 7.21
N ILE A 325 -14.01 -9.39 6.17
CA ILE A 325 -12.54 -9.33 6.04
C ILE A 325 -11.92 -8.50 7.17
N THR A 326 -12.55 -7.39 7.53
CA THR A 326 -12.07 -6.53 8.63
C THR A 326 -12.16 -7.25 9.97
N VAL A 327 -13.20 -8.06 10.24
CA VAL A 327 -13.29 -8.94 11.42
C VAL A 327 -12.10 -9.89 11.47
N ILE A 328 -11.77 -10.56 10.36
CA ILE A 328 -10.60 -11.45 10.29
C ILE A 328 -9.32 -10.65 10.62
N GLY A 329 -9.17 -9.44 10.06
CA GLY A 329 -8.04 -8.56 10.35
C GLY A 329 -7.92 -8.19 11.83
N VAL A 330 -9.04 -7.87 12.50
CA VAL A 330 -9.08 -7.59 13.95
C VAL A 330 -8.67 -8.81 14.77
N VAL A 331 -9.18 -9.99 14.42
CA VAL A 331 -8.83 -11.25 15.13
C VAL A 331 -7.33 -11.55 15.01
N LEU A 332 -6.77 -11.44 13.80
CA LEU A 332 -5.32 -11.62 13.57
C LEU A 332 -4.50 -10.59 14.35
N ALA A 333 -4.92 -9.34 14.37
CA ALA A 333 -4.22 -8.28 15.10
C ALA A 333 -4.28 -8.48 16.62
N LEU A 334 -5.41 -8.92 17.17
CA LEU A 334 -5.55 -9.31 18.59
C LEU A 334 -4.61 -10.47 18.92
N PHE A 335 -4.56 -11.51 18.10
CA PHE A 335 -3.66 -12.64 18.27
C PHE A 335 -2.19 -12.18 18.36
N VAL A 336 -1.76 -11.33 17.41
CA VAL A 336 -0.39 -10.79 17.42
C VAL A 336 -0.15 -9.94 18.65
N ASN A 337 -1.06 -9.01 18.99
CA ASN A 337 -0.89 -8.09 20.11
C ASN A 337 -0.73 -8.82 21.46
N LEU A 338 -1.49 -9.88 21.68
CA LEU A 338 -1.43 -10.67 22.92
C LEU A 338 -0.10 -11.44 23.08
N ARG A 339 0.53 -11.80 21.96
CA ARG A 339 1.76 -12.62 21.94
C ARG A 339 3.04 -11.84 21.65
N TYR A 340 2.93 -10.58 21.25
CA TYR A 340 4.05 -9.76 20.80
C TYR A 340 5.19 -9.63 21.82
N GLY A 341 4.88 -9.50 23.10
CA GLY A 341 5.90 -9.42 24.15
C GLY A 341 6.75 -10.69 24.27
N LYS A 342 6.13 -11.87 24.07
CA LYS A 342 6.85 -13.15 24.06
C LYS A 342 7.68 -13.35 22.80
N LEU A 343 7.23 -12.75 21.68
CA LEU A 343 7.88 -12.84 20.40
C LEU A 343 9.20 -12.06 20.40
N LEU A 344 9.20 -10.82 20.88
CA LEU A 344 10.42 -10.00 21.00
C LEU A 344 11.49 -10.68 21.87
N ALA A 345 11.09 -11.26 23.00
CA ALA A 345 12.03 -11.98 23.86
C ALA A 345 12.65 -13.24 23.21
N ARG A 346 12.10 -13.72 22.08
CA ARG A 346 12.67 -14.84 21.28
C ARG A 346 13.63 -14.35 20.18
N THR A 347 13.44 -13.14 19.68
CA THR A 347 14.30 -12.57 18.64
C THR A 347 15.58 -11.93 19.19
N GLU A 348 15.60 -11.64 20.51
CA GLU A 348 16.79 -11.11 21.22
C GLU A 348 17.74 -12.22 21.73
N LYS A 349 17.34 -13.49 21.64
CA LYS A 349 18.16 -14.67 21.90
C LYS A 349 18.74 -15.26 20.62
#